data_e2e7e826d1438ee656f3b033793c0cba
#
_entry.id   e2e7e826d1438ee656f3b033793c0cba
#
_cell.length_a   1.000
_cell.length_b   1.000
_cell.length_c   1.000
_cell.angle_alpha   90.00
_cell.angle_beta   90.00
_cell.angle_gamma   90.00
#
_symmetry.space_group_name_H-M   'P 1'
#
loop_
_entity.id
_entity.type
_entity.pdbx_description
1 polymer ?
#
loop_
_entity_poly.entity_id
_entity_poly.type
_entity_poly.pdbx_seq_one_letter_code
_entity_poly.pdbx_strand_id
1 'polypeptide(L)'
;IDADDIWHKKKIESQVNFMIKKKILISHTDYKIVNNGLLDSKIRKARNFETVNDLLYSCDIGLSTVIISKKILKKVKFPSLKTKEDFVFWLNHLKLGNKIFSFNRCLTYWYKTKGSLSSDLLQKIFDGYKVYRNYMNYSVIKSLIYLFILSTNYLLKNF
;
A
#
# COMPACT_ATOMS: atom_id res chain seq x y z
N ILE A 1 8.50 -5.93 -6.23
CA ILE A 1 7.57 -5.98 -7.36
C ILE A 1 6.90 -7.35 -7.38
N ASP A 2 5.60 -7.38 -7.60
CA ASP A 2 4.86 -8.62 -7.80
C ASP A 2 5.13 -9.17 -9.21
N ALA A 3 5.07 -10.49 -9.37
CA ALA A 3 5.53 -11.15 -10.60
C ALA A 3 4.70 -10.79 -11.85
N ASP A 4 3.46 -10.34 -11.64
CA ASP A 4 2.52 -9.94 -12.69
C ASP A 4 2.49 -8.43 -12.96
N ASP A 5 3.20 -7.62 -12.17
CA ASP A 5 3.24 -6.16 -12.35
C ASP A 5 4.37 -5.71 -13.31
N ILE A 6 4.14 -4.59 -13.96
CA ILE A 6 5.12 -3.98 -14.87
C ILE A 6 5.58 -2.61 -14.38
N TRP A 7 6.87 -2.39 -14.39
CA TRP A 7 7.49 -1.10 -14.14
C TRP A 7 7.85 -0.37 -15.43
N HIS A 8 7.61 0.93 -15.45
CA HIS A 8 8.16 1.79 -16.47
C HIS A 8 9.70 1.74 -16.43
N LYS A 9 10.37 1.69 -17.60
CA LYS A 9 11.83 1.55 -17.70
C LYS A 9 12.65 2.56 -16.89
N LYS A 10 12.12 3.76 -16.66
CA LYS A 10 12.77 4.81 -15.87
C LYS A 10 12.37 4.82 -14.39
N LYS A 11 11.59 3.85 -13.92
CA LYS A 11 11.06 3.88 -12.54
C LYS A 11 12.19 3.90 -11.51
N ILE A 12 13.07 2.93 -11.56
CA ILE A 12 14.15 2.82 -10.56
C ILE A 12 15.01 4.09 -10.54
N GLU A 13 15.52 4.48 -11.71
CA GLU A 13 16.38 5.67 -11.83
C GLU A 13 15.71 6.92 -11.28
N SER A 14 14.49 7.25 -11.76
CA SER A 14 13.82 8.50 -11.40
C SER A 14 13.37 8.51 -9.95
N GLN A 15 12.87 7.40 -9.41
CA GLN A 15 12.40 7.33 -8.03
C GLN A 15 13.57 7.31 -7.04
N VAL A 16 14.68 6.62 -7.35
CA VAL A 16 15.89 6.64 -6.52
C VAL A 16 16.51 8.04 -6.49
N ASN A 17 16.64 8.70 -7.65
CA ASN A 17 17.15 10.07 -7.72
C ASN A 17 16.28 11.05 -6.92
N PHE A 18 14.95 10.90 -6.97
CA PHE A 18 14.02 11.67 -6.14
C PHE A 18 14.29 11.43 -4.64
N MET A 19 14.45 10.17 -4.22
CA MET A 19 14.71 9.81 -2.83
C MET A 19 16.04 10.37 -2.32
N ILE A 20 17.10 10.28 -3.13
CA ILE A 20 18.42 10.82 -2.79
C ILE A 20 18.35 12.35 -2.65
N LYS A 21 17.78 13.04 -3.65
CA LYS A 21 17.65 14.51 -3.65
C LYS A 21 16.87 15.04 -2.45
N LYS A 22 15.83 14.32 -2.04
CA LYS A 22 14.96 14.71 -0.91
C LYS A 22 15.39 14.12 0.43
N LYS A 23 16.44 13.28 0.46
CA LYS A 23 16.94 12.58 1.66
C LYS A 23 15.84 11.74 2.35
N ILE A 24 14.99 11.07 1.58
CA ILE A 24 13.88 10.25 2.08
C ILE A 24 14.20 8.77 1.99
N LEU A 25 13.57 7.98 2.86
CA LEU A 25 13.89 6.56 3.03
C LEU A 25 12.81 5.63 2.46
N ILE A 26 11.58 6.12 2.28
CA ILE A 26 10.47 5.38 1.66
C ILE A 26 9.74 6.31 0.70
N SER A 27 9.53 5.85 -0.52
CA SER A 27 8.64 6.52 -1.47
C SER A 27 7.80 5.55 -2.25
N HIS A 28 6.64 6.01 -2.72
CA HIS A 28 5.77 5.28 -3.64
C HIS A 28 5.31 6.17 -4.78
N THR A 29 4.86 5.56 -5.87
CA THR A 29 4.48 6.28 -7.10
C THR A 29 2.99 6.18 -7.36
N ASP A 30 2.48 7.06 -8.22
CA ASP A 30 1.21 6.84 -8.90
C ASP A 30 1.28 5.52 -9.68
N TYR A 31 0.12 4.87 -9.88
CA TYR A 31 0.01 3.67 -10.69
C TYR A 31 -1.29 3.61 -11.47
N LYS A 32 -1.32 2.79 -12.50
CA LYS A 32 -2.53 2.43 -13.24
C LYS A 32 -2.86 0.96 -13.06
N ILE A 33 -4.15 0.65 -13.14
CA ILE A 33 -4.65 -0.72 -13.11
C ILE A 33 -4.81 -1.20 -14.55
N VAL A 34 -4.35 -2.42 -14.82
CA VAL A 34 -4.61 -3.12 -16.07
C VAL A 34 -5.57 -4.28 -15.77
N ASN A 35 -6.74 -4.26 -16.37
CA ASN A 35 -7.76 -5.28 -16.18
C ASN A 35 -8.07 -5.95 -17.51
N ASN A 36 -7.88 -7.27 -17.62
CA ASN A 36 -8.05 -8.04 -18.85
C ASN A 36 -7.29 -7.44 -20.07
N GLY A 37 -6.07 -6.96 -19.85
CA GLY A 37 -5.25 -6.32 -20.88
C GLY A 37 -5.65 -4.87 -21.21
N LEU A 38 -6.74 -4.36 -20.65
CA LEU A 38 -7.18 -2.97 -20.85
C LEU A 38 -6.64 -2.09 -19.72
N LEU A 39 -6.00 -0.98 -20.12
CA LEU A 39 -5.48 0.01 -19.19
C LEU A 39 -6.62 0.86 -18.63
N ASP A 40 -6.74 0.93 -17.30
CA ASP A 40 -7.68 1.84 -16.65
C ASP A 40 -7.33 3.30 -17.01
N SER A 41 -8.34 4.10 -17.32
CA SER A 41 -8.18 5.53 -17.56
C SER A 41 -7.80 6.29 -16.29
N LYS A 42 -8.23 5.79 -15.12
CA LYS A 42 -7.95 6.41 -13.82
C LYS A 42 -6.52 6.11 -13.36
N ILE A 43 -5.80 7.17 -12.96
CA ILE A 43 -4.53 7.04 -12.26
C ILE A 43 -4.82 7.00 -10.76
N ARG A 44 -4.31 5.98 -10.09
CA ARG A 44 -4.30 5.91 -8.62
C ARG A 44 -3.18 6.81 -8.11
N LYS A 45 -3.55 7.95 -7.52
CA LYS A 45 -2.61 8.97 -7.08
C LYS A 45 -1.93 8.60 -5.78
N ALA A 46 -0.61 8.73 -5.76
CA ALA A 46 0.17 8.64 -4.55
C ALA A 46 0.01 9.89 -3.69
N ARG A 47 0.02 9.73 -2.37
CA ARG A 47 0.01 10.82 -1.40
C ARG A 47 1.00 10.57 -0.29
N ASN A 48 1.38 11.59 0.46
CA ASN A 48 2.26 11.44 1.61
C ASN A 48 1.53 10.82 2.80
N PHE A 49 2.28 10.04 3.59
CA PHE A 49 1.85 9.52 4.88
C PHE A 49 2.93 9.85 5.90
N GLU A 50 2.59 10.68 6.88
CA GLU A 50 3.52 11.14 7.91
C GLU A 50 3.26 10.46 9.24
N THR A 51 2.01 10.11 9.50
CA THR A 51 1.55 9.49 10.74
C THR A 51 0.76 8.21 10.44
N VAL A 52 0.61 7.39 11.47
CA VAL A 52 -0.25 6.20 11.41
C VAL A 52 -1.69 6.57 10.99
N ASN A 53 -2.21 7.70 11.50
CA ASN A 53 -3.57 8.13 11.22
C ASN A 53 -3.82 8.43 9.74
N ASP A 54 -2.80 8.87 8.99
CA ASP A 54 -2.93 9.15 7.57
C ASP A 54 -3.25 7.88 6.75
N LEU A 55 -2.81 6.72 7.23
CA LEU A 55 -2.96 5.45 6.53
C LEU A 55 -4.10 4.57 7.09
N LEU A 56 -4.52 4.76 8.34
CA LEU A 56 -5.48 3.88 9.04
C LEU A 56 -6.80 3.68 8.30
N TYR A 57 -7.25 4.68 7.57
CA TYR A 57 -8.57 4.68 6.94
C TYR A 57 -8.55 4.17 5.49
N SER A 58 -7.38 4.01 4.91
CA SER A 58 -7.27 3.66 3.50
C SER A 58 -5.87 3.18 3.12
N CYS A 59 -5.75 1.93 2.72
CA CYS A 59 -4.51 1.35 2.21
C CYS A 59 -4.31 1.79 0.75
N ASP A 60 -3.64 2.92 0.54
CA ASP A 60 -3.44 3.54 -0.79
C ASP A 60 -2.06 3.28 -1.38
N ILE A 61 -1.26 2.47 -0.72
CA ILE A 61 0.11 2.16 -1.15
C ILE A 61 0.10 0.81 -1.87
N GLY A 62 0.28 0.83 -3.17
CA GLY A 62 0.50 -0.40 -3.94
C GLY A 62 1.91 -0.92 -3.71
N LEU A 63 2.06 -2.20 -3.33
CA LEU A 63 3.36 -2.79 -2.98
C LEU A 63 4.41 -2.59 -4.08
N SER A 64 4.06 -2.86 -5.33
CA SER A 64 4.95 -2.70 -6.48
C SER A 64 5.31 -1.25 -6.83
N THR A 65 4.68 -0.25 -6.18
CA THR A 65 5.02 1.16 -6.40
C THR A 65 6.15 1.66 -5.52
N VAL A 66 6.48 0.90 -4.46
CA VAL A 66 7.35 1.35 -3.38
C VAL A 66 8.83 1.10 -3.68
N ILE A 67 9.66 2.08 -3.28
CA ILE A 67 11.09 1.87 -3.03
C ILE A 67 11.38 2.24 -1.58
N ILE A 68 12.07 1.35 -0.88
CA ILE A 68 12.46 1.51 0.52
C ILE A 68 13.98 1.37 0.67
N SER A 69 14.59 2.24 1.48
CA SER A 69 16.00 2.16 1.80
C SER A 69 16.33 0.91 2.64
N LYS A 70 17.38 0.19 2.26
CA LYS A 70 17.89 -0.96 3.01
C LYS A 70 18.20 -0.63 4.49
N LYS A 71 18.51 0.63 4.79
CA LYS A 71 18.81 1.11 6.16
C LYS A 71 17.66 0.86 7.14
N ILE A 72 16.41 0.90 6.66
CA ILE A 72 15.21 0.76 7.51
C ILE A 72 14.40 -0.50 7.19
N LEU A 73 14.62 -1.14 6.03
CA LEU A 73 13.87 -2.32 5.61
C LEU A 73 13.87 -3.43 6.67
N LYS A 74 15.02 -3.69 7.29
CA LYS A 74 15.18 -4.75 8.29
C LYS A 74 14.55 -4.45 9.65
N LYS A 75 14.12 -3.21 9.90
CA LYS A 75 13.50 -2.79 11.17
C LYS A 75 12.07 -3.30 11.34
N VAL A 76 11.41 -3.65 10.25
CA VAL A 76 10.04 -4.15 10.22
C VAL A 76 9.99 -5.43 9.41
N LYS A 77 9.27 -6.43 9.93
CA LYS A 77 8.99 -7.68 9.20
C LYS A 77 7.58 -7.65 8.65
N PHE A 78 7.36 -8.30 7.51
CA PHE A 78 6.02 -8.58 7.03
C PHE A 78 5.32 -9.53 8.01
N PRO A 79 4.08 -9.28 8.38
CA PRO A 79 3.32 -10.18 9.23
C PRO A 79 2.90 -11.43 8.48
N SER A 80 2.54 -12.48 9.23
CA SER A 80 1.97 -13.71 8.66
C SER A 80 0.46 -13.52 8.41
N LEU A 81 0.11 -12.72 7.40
CA LEU A 81 -1.25 -12.55 6.89
C LEU A 81 -1.30 -13.00 5.43
N LYS A 82 -2.45 -13.49 4.97
CA LYS A 82 -2.65 -13.86 3.56
C LYS A 82 -2.89 -12.64 2.68
N THR A 83 -3.57 -11.64 3.24
CA THR A 83 -3.82 -10.34 2.62
C THR A 83 -3.52 -9.23 3.64
N LYS A 84 -3.35 -7.96 3.20
CA LYS A 84 -3.07 -6.84 4.10
C LYS A 84 -1.71 -6.89 4.83
N GLU A 85 -0.82 -7.79 4.47
CA GLU A 85 0.54 -7.89 5.01
C GLU A 85 1.34 -6.60 4.72
N ASP A 86 1.17 -6.03 3.54
CA ASP A 86 1.73 -4.74 3.13
C ASP A 86 1.18 -3.60 3.97
N PHE A 87 -0.13 -3.59 4.24
CA PHE A 87 -0.77 -2.57 5.06
C PHE A 87 -0.19 -2.53 6.48
N VAL A 88 -0.04 -3.68 7.12
CA VAL A 88 0.60 -3.77 8.45
C VAL A 88 2.06 -3.33 8.37
N PHE A 89 2.78 -3.72 7.33
CA PHE A 89 4.18 -3.34 7.14
C PHE A 89 4.34 -1.81 7.09
N TRP A 90 3.51 -1.11 6.34
CA TRP A 90 3.54 0.35 6.27
C TRP A 90 3.11 1.01 7.58
N LEU A 91 2.07 0.51 8.24
CA LEU A 91 1.65 1.01 9.56
C LEU A 91 2.78 0.89 10.59
N ASN A 92 3.52 -0.21 10.58
CA ASN A 92 4.65 -0.39 11.48
C ASN A 92 5.82 0.55 11.17
N HIS A 93 6.09 0.85 9.90
CA HIS A 93 7.07 1.88 9.55
C HIS A 93 6.64 3.26 10.05
N LEU A 94 5.38 3.63 9.90
CA LEU A 94 4.83 4.89 10.43
C LEU A 94 4.88 4.95 11.97
N LYS A 95 4.62 3.84 12.68
CA LYS A 95 4.80 3.75 14.14
C LYS A 95 6.24 4.02 14.58
N LEU A 96 7.23 3.65 13.77
CA LEU A 96 8.65 3.93 14.01
C LEU A 96 9.08 5.35 13.59
N GLY A 97 8.13 6.21 13.19
CA GLY A 97 8.39 7.57 12.72
C GLY A 97 8.94 7.67 11.29
N ASN A 98 8.97 6.56 10.54
CA ASN A 98 9.38 6.60 9.13
C ASN A 98 8.22 7.14 8.29
N LYS A 99 8.42 8.30 7.66
CA LYS A 99 7.45 8.89 6.72
C LYS A 99 7.52 8.22 5.35
N ILE A 100 6.37 8.14 4.65
CA ILE A 100 6.25 7.57 3.32
C ILE A 100 5.86 8.69 2.35
N PHE A 101 6.69 8.95 1.35
CA PHE A 101 6.54 10.09 0.46
C PHE A 101 6.03 9.68 -0.92
N SER A 102 5.16 10.50 -1.47
CA SER A 102 4.68 10.34 -2.84
C SER A 102 5.68 10.89 -3.85
N PHE A 103 5.91 10.12 -4.90
CA PHE A 103 6.53 10.59 -6.13
C PHE A 103 5.48 10.56 -7.24
N ASN A 104 4.86 11.71 -7.50
CA ASN A 104 3.64 11.84 -8.32
C ASN A 104 3.93 11.64 -9.81
N ARG A 105 4.41 10.45 -10.15
CA ARG A 105 4.61 9.95 -11.50
C ARG A 105 4.03 8.55 -11.62
N CYS A 106 3.30 8.29 -12.69
CA CYS A 106 2.76 6.97 -12.98
C CYS A 106 3.86 6.09 -13.60
N LEU A 107 4.49 5.28 -12.75
CA LEU A 107 5.64 4.45 -13.13
C LEU A 107 5.42 2.96 -12.90
N THR A 108 4.21 2.57 -12.49
CA THR A 108 3.84 1.18 -12.22
C THR A 108 2.48 0.89 -12.86
N TYR A 109 2.38 -0.29 -13.46
CA TYR A 109 1.16 -0.86 -14.00
C TYR A 109 0.84 -2.11 -13.18
N TRP A 110 -0.25 -2.04 -12.42
CA TRP A 110 -0.74 -3.15 -11.61
C TRP A 110 -1.73 -3.98 -12.41
N TYR A 111 -1.40 -5.26 -12.62
CA TYR A 111 -2.23 -6.19 -13.37
C TYR A 111 -3.19 -6.92 -12.43
N LYS A 112 -4.48 -6.78 -12.72
CA LYS A 112 -5.53 -7.49 -11.98
C LYS A 112 -5.68 -8.90 -12.58
N THR A 113 -5.14 -9.91 -11.89
CA THR A 113 -5.21 -11.31 -12.27
C THR A 113 -6.39 -12.01 -11.62
N LYS A 114 -7.10 -12.87 -12.38
CA LYS A 114 -8.16 -13.72 -11.83
C LYS A 114 -7.53 -14.77 -10.93
N GLY A 115 -8.15 -15.04 -9.76
CA GLY A 115 -7.66 -16.04 -8.79
C GLY A 115 -6.49 -15.57 -7.91
N SER A 116 -6.12 -14.28 -7.96
CA SER A 116 -5.13 -13.72 -7.04
C SER A 116 -5.65 -13.77 -5.59
N LEU A 117 -4.75 -13.86 -4.61
CA LEU A 117 -5.07 -13.78 -3.18
C LEU A 117 -5.90 -12.52 -2.85
N SER A 118 -5.67 -11.45 -3.59
CA SER A 118 -6.42 -10.20 -3.45
C SER A 118 -7.85 -10.26 -4.01
N SER A 119 -8.31 -11.37 -4.60
CA SER A 119 -9.70 -11.53 -5.09
C SER A 119 -10.66 -12.07 -4.00
N ASP A 120 -10.15 -12.69 -2.94
CA ASP A 120 -10.96 -13.25 -1.85
C ASP A 120 -11.42 -12.12 -0.89
N LEU A 121 -12.70 -11.78 -0.99
CA LEU A 121 -13.31 -10.72 -0.19
C LEU A 121 -13.41 -11.10 1.30
N LEU A 122 -13.77 -12.34 1.60
CA LEU A 122 -13.89 -12.82 3.00
C LEU A 122 -12.55 -12.79 3.69
N GLN A 123 -11.50 -13.26 3.02
CA GLN A 123 -10.14 -13.20 3.55
C GLN A 123 -9.69 -11.76 3.80
N LYS A 124 -10.01 -10.82 2.91
CA LYS A 124 -9.69 -9.39 3.09
C LYS A 124 -10.38 -8.78 4.31
N ILE A 125 -11.66 -9.11 4.55
CA ILE A 125 -12.40 -8.65 5.71
C ILE A 125 -11.79 -9.21 6.99
N PHE A 126 -11.51 -10.51 7.02
CA PHE A 126 -10.93 -11.17 8.17
C PHE A 126 -9.52 -10.64 8.52
N ASP A 127 -8.65 -10.52 7.52
CA ASP A 127 -7.31 -9.97 7.73
C ASP A 127 -7.36 -8.47 8.05
N GLY A 128 -8.29 -7.72 7.45
CA GLY A 128 -8.55 -6.32 7.80
C GLY A 128 -8.94 -6.14 9.28
N TYR A 129 -9.80 -7.03 9.81
CA TYR A 129 -10.11 -7.04 11.24
C TYR A 129 -8.87 -7.31 12.09
N LYS A 130 -8.04 -8.30 11.71
CA LYS A 130 -6.78 -8.63 12.41
C LYS A 130 -5.81 -7.45 12.43
N VAL A 131 -5.74 -6.65 11.36
CA VAL A 131 -4.90 -5.45 11.34
C VAL A 131 -5.23 -4.56 12.53
N TYR A 132 -6.49 -4.22 12.73
CA TYR A 132 -6.89 -3.33 13.82
C TYR A 132 -6.86 -4.02 15.18
N ARG A 133 -7.30 -5.26 15.27
CA ARG A 133 -7.40 -5.98 16.55
C ARG A 133 -6.03 -6.39 17.08
N ASN A 134 -5.20 -7.02 16.24
CA ASN A 134 -3.97 -7.69 16.67
C ASN A 134 -2.73 -6.79 16.49
N TYR A 135 -2.66 -6.01 15.41
CA TYR A 135 -1.47 -5.19 15.10
C TYR A 135 -1.59 -3.75 15.57
N MET A 136 -2.82 -3.24 15.69
CA MET A 136 -3.07 -1.91 16.26
C MET A 136 -3.50 -1.95 17.73
N ASN A 137 -3.79 -3.14 18.28
CA ASN A 137 -4.25 -3.36 19.66
C ASN A 137 -5.54 -2.59 20.02
N TYR A 138 -6.45 -2.44 19.05
CA TYR A 138 -7.72 -1.77 19.29
C TYR A 138 -8.73 -2.72 19.96
N SER A 139 -9.69 -2.15 20.70
CA SER A 139 -10.84 -2.91 21.21
C SER A 139 -11.65 -3.52 20.05
N VAL A 140 -12.48 -4.51 20.33
CA VAL A 140 -13.34 -5.17 19.34
C VAL A 140 -14.19 -4.14 18.59
N ILE A 141 -14.90 -3.27 19.33
CA ILE A 141 -15.78 -2.24 18.77
C ILE A 141 -14.99 -1.28 17.86
N LYS A 142 -13.86 -0.77 18.35
CA LYS A 142 -13.00 0.12 17.57
C LYS A 142 -12.48 -0.56 16.31
N SER A 143 -12.10 -1.83 16.38
CA SER A 143 -11.62 -2.59 15.22
C SER A 143 -12.70 -2.76 14.15
N LEU A 144 -13.94 -3.00 14.55
CA LEU A 144 -15.07 -3.10 13.62
C LEU A 144 -15.39 -1.76 12.95
N ILE A 145 -15.34 -0.65 13.69
CA ILE A 145 -15.54 0.70 13.14
C ILE A 145 -14.47 1.01 12.07
N TYR A 146 -13.19 0.78 12.39
CA TYR A 146 -12.11 1.02 11.42
C TYR A 146 -12.16 0.10 10.21
N LEU A 147 -12.55 -1.16 10.39
CA LEU A 147 -12.77 -2.09 9.29
C LEU A 147 -13.90 -1.61 8.36
N PHE A 148 -15.00 -1.12 8.95
CA PHE A 148 -16.10 -0.55 8.17
C PHE A 148 -15.65 0.66 7.36
N ILE A 149 -14.92 1.61 7.97
CA ILE A 149 -14.38 2.78 7.27
C ILE A 149 -13.40 2.36 6.15
N LEU A 150 -12.50 1.41 6.41
CA LEU A 150 -11.59 0.89 5.40
C LEU A 150 -12.34 0.28 4.20
N SER A 151 -13.39 -0.48 4.48
CA SER A 151 -14.20 -1.15 3.46
C SER A 151 -14.99 -0.15 2.62
N THR A 152 -15.62 0.84 3.24
CA THR A 152 -16.35 1.91 2.55
C THR A 152 -15.42 2.75 1.68
N ASN A 153 -14.25 3.15 2.19
CA ASN A 153 -13.27 3.88 1.40
C ASN A 153 -12.74 3.07 0.21
N TYR A 154 -12.59 1.76 0.36
CA TYR A 154 -12.22 0.88 -0.75
C TYR A 154 -13.31 0.86 -1.84
N LEU A 155 -14.57 0.76 -1.46
CA LEU A 155 -15.69 0.79 -2.41
C LEU A 155 -15.76 2.13 -3.15
N LEU A 156 -15.76 3.25 -2.42
CA LEU A 156 -15.82 4.60 -3.00
C LEU A 156 -14.71 4.91 -4.01
N LYS A 157 -13.54 4.28 -3.88
CA LYS A 157 -12.43 4.46 -4.82
C LYS A 157 -12.55 3.63 -6.09
N ASN A 158 -13.33 2.57 -6.05
CA ASN A 158 -13.48 1.66 -7.19
C ASN A 158 -14.70 1.97 -8.06
N PHE A 159 -15.54 2.89 -7.62
CA PHE A 159 -16.62 3.52 -8.38
C PHE A 159 -16.24 4.97 -8.73
#